data_38dfa3e28897f5ad04c45e71da44e1d3
#
_entry.id   38dfa3e28897f5ad04c45e71da44e1d3
#
_cell.length_a   1.000
_cell.length_b   1.000
_cell.length_c   1.000
_cell.angle_alpha   90.00
_cell.angle_beta   90.00
_cell.angle_gamma   90.00
#
_symmetry.space_group_name_H-M   'P 1'
#
loop_
_entity.id
_entity.type
_entity.pdbx_description
1 polymer ?
#
loop_
_entity_poly.entity_id
_entity_poly.type
_entity_poly.pdbx_seq_one_letter_code
_entity_poly.pdbx_strand_id
1 'polypeptide(L)'
;RCRAEHGVDLTNDRVAMQRLREEAEKAKKELSSAKQTDINLPFLTMAADGALHLQTTLTRAKFEELCADLIERTALPVRNALSDARLSASDLDQVLLVGGSTRIPAVQAKVVRMTGLEPSKSLNPDECVALGAAVQAGRLGGEMLSGPGEDLLLMDVTPLTLSIETVGGVATHLIERNSTIPTRFSKVFTTAAPFQNTVQIKVLQGEREFARDNKLLGTFTLRGIKRAWAGVPKIEVTFDIDANGIVKVKARDMDTGKQQSITISGTSNLTEDEIKRAKENAAAFAGQDKERKAALEALNAGEAALYRVNTALGSKAGKALDRETRTKIKEAERTLERVLKHKKADKLTPGEI
;
A
#
# COMPACT_ATOMS: atom_id res chain seq x y z
N ARG A 1 20.80 5.65 32.51
CA ARG A 1 21.48 6.34 33.61
C ARG A 1 20.91 5.91 34.96
N CYS A 2 19.62 6.12 35.24
CA CYS A 2 19.02 5.70 36.51
C CYS A 2 19.26 4.23 36.84
N ARG A 3 19.14 3.32 35.85
CA ARG A 3 19.44 1.90 36.06
C ARG A 3 20.91 1.62 36.31
N ALA A 4 21.81 2.34 35.62
CA ALA A 4 23.26 2.14 35.75
C ALA A 4 23.85 2.75 37.02
N GLU A 5 23.37 3.92 37.45
CA GLU A 5 23.89 4.66 38.57
C GLU A 5 23.19 4.34 39.89
N HIS A 6 21.89 4.02 39.86
CA HIS A 6 21.05 3.83 41.05
C HIS A 6 20.35 2.47 41.11
N GLY A 7 20.57 1.59 40.16
CA GLY A 7 19.92 0.27 40.09
C GLY A 7 18.38 0.32 39.89
N VAL A 8 17.80 1.49 39.66
CA VAL A 8 16.35 1.68 39.57
C VAL A 8 15.88 1.57 38.10
N ASP A 9 14.95 0.66 37.88
CA ASP A 9 14.27 0.52 36.60
C ASP A 9 12.96 1.30 36.61
N LEU A 10 12.90 2.38 35.85
CA LEU A 10 11.75 3.28 35.75
C LEU A 10 10.67 2.78 34.76
N THR A 11 10.91 1.72 34.00
CA THR A 11 9.98 1.26 32.94
C THR A 11 8.61 0.86 33.48
N ASN A 12 8.52 0.41 34.74
CA ASN A 12 7.29 0.03 35.42
C ASN A 12 6.63 1.19 36.18
N ASP A 13 7.30 2.32 36.36
CA ASP A 13 6.76 3.51 37.00
C ASP A 13 6.17 4.46 35.95
N ARG A 14 4.85 4.38 35.76
CA ARG A 14 4.13 5.17 34.75
C ARG A 14 4.26 6.68 34.97
N VAL A 15 4.28 7.12 36.21
CA VAL A 15 4.37 8.55 36.56
C VAL A 15 5.76 9.08 36.24
N ALA A 16 6.79 8.38 36.69
CA ALA A 16 8.18 8.72 36.38
C ALA A 16 8.44 8.73 34.86
N MET A 17 7.95 7.72 34.15
CA MET A 17 8.09 7.65 32.70
C MET A 17 7.36 8.77 31.97
N GLN A 18 6.19 9.19 32.42
CA GLN A 18 5.48 10.32 31.84
C GLN A 18 6.25 11.63 32.05
N ARG A 19 6.72 11.90 33.26
CA ARG A 19 7.54 13.07 33.57
C ARG A 19 8.84 13.10 32.75
N LEU A 20 9.49 11.94 32.56
CA LEU A 20 10.68 11.84 31.73
C LEU A 20 10.39 12.17 30.26
N ARG A 21 9.26 11.69 29.71
CA ARG A 21 8.85 11.99 28.33
C ARG A 21 8.59 13.48 28.13
N GLU A 22 7.88 14.11 29.06
CA GLU A 22 7.57 15.53 29.00
C GLU A 22 8.84 16.39 29.05
N GLU A 23 9.77 16.08 29.96
CA GLU A 23 11.03 16.81 30.07
C GLU A 23 11.97 16.53 28.88
N ALA A 24 11.97 15.30 28.33
CA ALA A 24 12.72 14.97 27.11
C ALA A 24 12.16 15.73 25.89
N GLU A 25 10.84 15.86 25.77
CA GLU A 25 10.22 16.63 24.70
C GLU A 25 10.53 18.12 24.83
N LYS A 26 10.52 18.66 26.03
CA LYS A 26 10.93 20.04 26.33
C LYS A 26 12.40 20.25 25.95
N ALA A 27 13.30 19.35 26.40
CA ALA A 27 14.71 19.41 26.07
C ALA A 27 14.97 19.33 24.55
N LYS A 28 14.27 18.46 23.85
CA LYS A 28 14.33 18.37 22.37
C LYS A 28 13.98 19.72 21.71
N LYS A 29 12.91 20.37 22.16
CA LYS A 29 12.49 21.68 21.63
C LYS A 29 13.54 22.77 21.91
N GLU A 30 14.04 22.85 23.11
CA GLU A 30 15.05 23.83 23.52
C GLU A 30 16.37 23.63 22.75
N LEU A 31 16.79 22.40 22.52
CA LEU A 31 18.01 22.06 21.75
C LEU A 31 17.91 22.39 20.27
N SER A 32 16.74 22.74 19.74
CA SER A 32 16.63 23.28 18.38
C SER A 32 17.24 24.69 18.27
N SER A 33 17.26 25.47 19.34
CA SER A 33 17.84 26.81 19.39
C SER A 33 19.08 26.89 20.28
N ALA A 34 19.06 26.25 21.46
CA ALA A 34 20.16 26.24 22.41
C ALA A 34 21.21 25.16 22.11
N LYS A 35 22.47 25.36 22.56
CA LYS A 35 23.53 24.36 22.44
C LYS A 35 23.47 23.31 23.55
N GLN A 36 22.83 23.60 24.66
CA GLN A 36 22.62 22.70 25.79
C GLN A 36 21.36 23.09 26.55
N THR A 37 20.81 22.18 27.32
CA THR A 37 19.68 22.39 28.22
C THR A 37 19.83 21.52 29.46
N ASP A 38 19.24 21.95 30.57
CA ASP A 38 19.26 21.22 31.83
C ASP A 38 17.95 20.44 32.00
N ILE A 39 18.11 19.17 32.31
CA ILE A 39 17.02 18.27 32.68
C ILE A 39 17.01 18.18 34.19
N ASN A 40 15.93 18.65 34.84
CA ASN A 40 15.79 18.64 36.30
C ASN A 40 14.42 18.06 36.69
N LEU A 41 14.44 16.84 37.20
CA LEU A 41 13.27 16.11 37.69
C LEU A 41 13.46 15.74 39.16
N PRO A 42 13.10 16.65 40.07
CA PRO A 42 13.15 16.36 41.49
C PRO A 42 12.05 15.33 41.85
N PHE A 43 12.36 14.45 42.83
CA PHE A 43 11.45 13.43 43.32
C PHE A 43 10.87 12.58 42.17
N LEU A 44 11.77 12.06 41.30
CA LEU A 44 11.37 11.28 40.12
C LEU A 44 10.73 9.97 40.53
N THR A 45 11.32 9.24 41.48
CA THR A 45 10.81 8.01 42.07
C THR A 45 11.48 7.74 43.40
N MET A 46 11.09 6.67 44.09
CA MET A 46 11.74 6.20 45.32
C MET A 46 12.76 5.09 45.00
N ALA A 47 13.97 5.22 45.50
CA ALA A 47 15.02 4.20 45.49
C ALA A 47 15.17 3.59 46.90
N ALA A 48 16.01 2.58 47.07
CA ALA A 48 16.24 1.93 48.35
C ALA A 48 16.83 2.84 49.42
N ASP A 49 17.58 3.84 48.99
CA ASP A 49 18.27 4.85 49.80
C ASP A 49 17.53 6.20 49.93
N GLY A 50 16.31 6.29 49.38
CA GLY A 50 15.48 7.49 49.48
C GLY A 50 14.93 7.99 48.14
N ALA A 51 14.52 9.27 48.13
CA ALA A 51 13.98 9.87 46.91
C ALA A 51 15.05 10.08 45.85
N LEU A 52 14.80 9.57 44.64
CA LEU A 52 15.68 9.71 43.49
C LEU A 52 15.35 11.01 42.73
N HIS A 53 16.37 11.83 42.51
CA HIS A 53 16.32 13.06 41.71
C HIS A 53 17.14 12.85 40.43
N LEU A 54 16.62 13.29 39.27
CA LEU A 54 17.40 13.31 38.05
C LEU A 54 17.77 14.75 37.69
N GLN A 55 19.06 15.06 37.80
CA GLN A 55 19.61 16.34 37.34
C GLN A 55 20.76 16.06 36.37
N THR A 56 20.65 16.60 35.16
CA THR A 56 21.70 16.40 34.14
C THR A 56 21.59 17.48 33.06
N THR A 57 22.70 17.81 32.45
CA THR A 57 22.76 18.69 31.28
C THR A 57 22.83 17.84 30.03
N LEU A 58 21.99 18.14 29.07
CA LEU A 58 21.99 17.52 27.74
C LEU A 58 22.50 18.54 26.72
N THR A 59 23.57 18.19 26.01
CA THR A 59 24.07 19.02 24.91
C THR A 59 23.40 18.65 23.60
N ARG A 60 23.30 19.60 22.66
CA ARG A 60 22.79 19.36 21.29
C ARG A 60 23.57 18.23 20.59
N ALA A 61 24.90 18.24 20.70
CA ALA A 61 25.75 17.19 20.11
C ALA A 61 25.37 15.78 20.62
N LYS A 62 25.14 15.65 21.94
CA LYS A 62 24.72 14.37 22.53
C LYS A 62 23.31 13.97 22.12
N PHE A 63 22.41 14.94 22.02
CA PHE A 63 21.04 14.71 21.50
C PHE A 63 21.09 14.22 20.05
N GLU A 64 21.86 14.89 19.19
CA GLU A 64 21.99 14.52 17.77
C GLU A 64 22.66 13.14 17.59
N GLU A 65 23.65 12.81 18.44
CA GLU A 65 24.24 11.46 18.48
C GLU A 65 23.19 10.39 18.82
N LEU A 66 22.36 10.64 19.83
CA LEU A 66 21.31 9.72 20.26
C LEU A 66 20.19 9.53 19.24
N CYS A 67 19.98 10.51 18.35
CA CYS A 67 18.94 10.51 17.33
C CYS A 67 19.48 10.24 15.91
N ALA A 68 20.77 9.98 15.75
CA ALA A 68 21.43 9.88 14.46
C ALA A 68 20.81 8.81 13.56
N ASP A 69 20.47 7.66 14.13
CA ASP A 69 19.81 6.56 13.40
C ASP A 69 18.41 6.95 12.90
N LEU A 70 17.63 7.69 13.71
CA LEU A 70 16.30 8.17 13.34
C LEU A 70 16.38 9.18 12.20
N ILE A 71 17.35 10.12 12.29
CA ILE A 71 17.59 11.13 11.26
C ILE A 71 18.04 10.44 9.95
N GLU A 72 18.93 9.46 10.03
CA GLU A 72 19.39 8.72 8.86
C GLU A 72 18.25 7.96 8.17
N ARG A 73 17.34 7.38 8.93
CA ARG A 73 16.16 6.68 8.40
C ARG A 73 15.24 7.59 7.58
N THR A 74 15.21 8.90 7.80
CA THR A 74 14.40 9.85 7.01
C THR A 74 14.89 9.98 5.56
N ALA A 75 16.14 9.60 5.27
CA ALA A 75 16.70 9.68 3.93
C ALA A 75 16.03 8.74 2.93
N LEU A 76 15.59 7.57 3.38
CA LEU A 76 15.00 6.56 2.49
C LEU A 76 13.65 7.01 1.90
N PRO A 77 12.67 7.51 2.68
CA PRO A 77 11.42 8.06 2.13
C PRO A 77 11.65 9.17 1.11
N VAL A 78 12.60 10.08 1.36
CA VAL A 78 12.91 11.17 0.42
C VAL A 78 13.44 10.62 -0.91
N ARG A 79 14.40 9.68 -0.86
CA ARG A 79 14.92 9.03 -2.07
C ARG A 79 13.82 8.29 -2.83
N ASN A 80 12.96 7.57 -2.13
CA ASN A 80 11.86 6.84 -2.76
C ASN A 80 10.87 7.81 -3.43
N ALA A 81 10.53 8.93 -2.79
CA ALA A 81 9.63 9.92 -3.36
C ALA A 81 10.22 10.55 -4.65
N LEU A 82 11.50 10.90 -4.64
CA LEU A 82 12.18 11.40 -5.84
C LEU A 82 12.21 10.35 -6.95
N SER A 83 12.54 9.10 -6.62
CA SER A 83 12.55 8.00 -7.57
C SER A 83 11.16 7.73 -8.16
N ASP A 84 10.12 7.71 -7.34
CA ASP A 84 8.73 7.51 -7.80
C ASP A 84 8.27 8.66 -8.71
N ALA A 85 8.70 9.89 -8.41
CA ALA A 85 8.48 11.06 -9.26
C ALA A 85 9.38 11.11 -10.52
N ARG A 86 10.38 10.22 -10.61
CA ARG A 86 11.41 10.21 -11.66
C ARG A 86 12.21 11.53 -11.70
N LEU A 87 12.43 12.11 -10.53
CA LEU A 87 13.21 13.33 -10.34
C LEU A 87 14.52 13.03 -9.63
N SER A 88 15.53 13.83 -9.92
CA SER A 88 16.79 13.91 -9.17
C SER A 88 16.77 15.10 -8.22
N ALA A 89 17.72 15.18 -7.30
CA ALA A 89 17.86 16.34 -6.41
C ALA A 89 18.11 17.65 -7.18
N SER A 90 18.74 17.58 -8.34
CA SER A 90 19.00 18.74 -9.21
C SER A 90 17.77 19.28 -9.93
N ASP A 91 16.69 18.52 -9.98
CA ASP A 91 15.44 18.92 -10.62
C ASP A 91 14.50 19.66 -9.66
N LEU A 92 14.92 19.82 -8.40
CA LEU A 92 14.15 20.53 -7.38
C LEU A 92 14.41 22.03 -7.46
N ASP A 93 13.36 22.83 -7.55
CA ASP A 93 13.45 24.30 -7.50
C ASP A 93 13.56 24.79 -6.07
N GLN A 94 12.86 24.14 -5.12
CA GLN A 94 12.79 24.56 -3.73
C GLN A 94 12.52 23.40 -2.78
N VAL A 95 13.03 23.53 -1.55
CA VAL A 95 12.73 22.60 -0.45
C VAL A 95 11.99 23.33 0.66
N LEU A 96 10.84 22.82 1.06
CA LEU A 96 10.04 23.33 2.17
C LEU A 96 10.10 22.33 3.32
N LEU A 97 10.29 22.83 4.54
CA LEU A 97 10.27 22.03 5.76
C LEU A 97 8.95 22.25 6.50
N VAL A 98 8.25 21.17 6.79
CA VAL A 98 6.95 21.17 7.47
C VAL A 98 7.01 20.27 8.69
N GLY A 99 6.37 20.71 9.77
CA GLY A 99 6.33 20.01 11.06
C GLY A 99 7.47 20.39 12.01
N GLY A 100 7.18 20.46 13.32
CA GLY A 100 8.08 20.98 14.35
C GLY A 100 9.42 20.24 14.45
N SER A 101 9.49 18.94 14.12
CA SER A 101 10.74 18.17 14.13
C SER A 101 11.76 18.63 13.09
N THR A 102 11.33 19.35 12.05
CA THR A 102 12.22 19.94 11.04
C THR A 102 13.00 21.15 11.55
N ARG A 103 12.69 21.64 12.75
CA ARG A 103 13.46 22.67 13.43
C ARG A 103 14.80 22.16 13.98
N ILE A 104 14.96 20.84 14.12
CA ILE A 104 16.19 20.22 14.59
C ILE A 104 17.32 20.47 13.58
N PRO A 105 18.45 21.09 14.00
CA PRO A 105 19.52 21.46 13.09
C PRO A 105 20.10 20.29 12.28
N ALA A 106 20.24 19.12 12.88
CA ALA A 106 20.73 17.93 12.20
C ALA A 106 19.77 17.42 11.11
N VAL A 107 18.46 17.63 11.27
CA VAL A 107 17.46 17.32 10.22
C VAL A 107 17.65 18.27 9.04
N GLN A 108 17.79 19.58 9.30
CA GLN A 108 18.02 20.56 8.24
C GLN A 108 19.33 20.26 7.49
N ALA A 109 20.42 20.02 8.24
CA ALA A 109 21.71 19.65 7.64
C ALA A 109 21.63 18.35 6.82
N LYS A 110 20.80 17.36 7.23
CA LYS A 110 20.56 16.14 6.46
C LYS A 110 19.86 16.44 5.14
N VAL A 111 18.84 17.29 5.15
CA VAL A 111 18.11 17.71 3.94
C VAL A 111 19.04 18.41 2.96
N VAL A 112 19.83 19.37 3.44
CA VAL A 112 20.83 20.08 2.60
C VAL A 112 21.81 19.09 1.96
N ARG A 113 22.33 18.14 2.74
CA ARG A 113 23.24 17.11 2.19
C ARG A 113 22.60 16.22 1.13
N MET A 114 21.28 15.99 1.21
CA MET A 114 20.57 15.15 0.26
C MET A 114 20.15 15.86 -1.01
N THR A 115 19.76 17.13 -0.91
CA THR A 115 19.17 17.91 -2.01
C THR A 115 20.14 18.92 -2.60
N GLY A 116 21.17 19.32 -1.87
CA GLY A 116 22.06 20.42 -2.26
C GLY A 116 21.43 21.80 -2.10
N LEU A 117 20.19 21.88 -1.65
CA LEU A 117 19.44 23.14 -1.51
C LEU A 117 19.25 23.50 -0.04
N GLU A 118 19.40 24.81 0.26
CA GLU A 118 18.98 25.34 1.55
C GLU A 118 17.44 25.38 1.63
N PRO A 119 16.86 24.84 2.70
CA PRO A 119 15.41 24.85 2.87
C PRO A 119 14.89 26.28 3.01
N SER A 120 13.77 26.57 2.37
CA SER A 120 13.09 27.87 2.50
C SER A 120 12.62 28.08 3.93
N LYS A 121 12.84 29.29 4.43
CA LYS A 121 12.40 29.76 5.76
C LYS A 121 11.17 30.66 5.69
N SER A 122 10.52 30.75 4.52
CA SER A 122 9.36 31.63 4.30
C SER A 122 8.10 31.21 5.03
N LEU A 123 7.99 29.92 5.41
CA LEU A 123 6.84 29.36 6.08
C LEU A 123 7.19 28.94 7.52
N ASN A 124 6.21 29.09 8.44
CA ASN A 124 6.31 28.53 9.76
C ASN A 124 6.03 27.01 9.71
N PRO A 125 6.99 26.13 10.01
CA PRO A 125 6.80 24.70 9.92
C PRO A 125 5.65 24.13 10.76
N ASP A 126 5.29 24.80 11.86
CA ASP A 126 4.24 24.35 12.77
C ASP A 126 2.83 24.72 12.27
N GLU A 127 2.71 25.75 11.44
CA GLU A 127 1.44 26.31 10.95
C GLU A 127 1.09 25.87 9.52
N CYS A 128 2.05 25.39 8.75
CA CYS A 128 1.86 25.05 7.33
C CYS A 128 0.65 24.16 7.07
N VAL A 129 0.43 23.14 7.89
CA VAL A 129 -0.69 22.20 7.72
C VAL A 129 -2.02 22.89 7.97
N ALA A 130 -2.12 23.72 9.04
CA ALA A 130 -3.33 24.45 9.35
C ALA A 130 -3.67 25.49 8.26
N LEU A 131 -2.66 26.20 7.77
CA LEU A 131 -2.82 27.17 6.68
C LEU A 131 -3.27 26.47 5.38
N GLY A 132 -2.64 25.36 5.02
CA GLY A 132 -3.03 24.57 3.86
C GLY A 132 -4.46 24.03 3.97
N ALA A 133 -4.84 23.55 5.14
CA ALA A 133 -6.21 23.10 5.41
C ALA A 133 -7.23 24.25 5.28
N ALA A 134 -6.90 25.44 5.77
CA ALA A 134 -7.76 26.62 5.63
C ALA A 134 -7.93 27.04 4.17
N VAL A 135 -6.86 27.04 3.37
CA VAL A 135 -6.92 27.31 1.93
C VAL A 135 -7.83 26.31 1.21
N GLN A 136 -7.66 25.02 1.50
CA GLN A 136 -8.47 23.98 0.90
C GLN A 136 -9.96 24.05 1.34
N ALA A 137 -10.22 24.38 2.60
CA ALA A 137 -11.58 24.57 3.12
C ALA A 137 -12.28 25.74 2.44
N GLY A 138 -11.63 26.89 2.29
CA GLY A 138 -12.17 28.05 1.56
C GLY A 138 -12.52 27.71 0.13
N ARG A 139 -11.65 26.96 -0.56
CA ARG A 139 -11.90 26.51 -1.93
C ARG A 139 -13.11 25.58 -2.03
N LEU A 140 -13.23 24.59 -1.14
CA LEU A 140 -14.37 23.66 -1.11
C LEU A 140 -15.66 24.38 -0.71
N GLY A 141 -15.58 25.44 0.10
CA GLY A 141 -16.69 26.30 0.47
C GLY A 141 -17.17 27.25 -0.65
N GLY A 142 -16.47 27.30 -1.78
CA GLY A 142 -16.77 28.19 -2.89
C GLY A 142 -16.38 29.65 -2.67
N GLU A 143 -15.54 29.92 -1.65
CA GLU A 143 -14.96 31.23 -1.44
C GLU A 143 -13.88 31.50 -2.51
N MET A 144 -14.00 32.63 -3.21
CA MET A 144 -12.94 33.07 -4.11
C MET A 144 -11.76 33.56 -3.27
N LEU A 145 -10.72 32.73 -3.20
CA LEU A 145 -9.44 33.10 -2.60
C LEU A 145 -8.77 34.14 -3.55
N SER A 146 -8.85 35.42 -3.20
CA SER A 146 -8.13 36.46 -3.95
C SER A 146 -6.65 36.34 -3.67
N GLY A 147 -5.84 35.94 -4.64
CA GLY A 147 -4.39 35.88 -4.49
C GLY A 147 -3.71 34.66 -5.15
N PRO A 148 -2.45 34.36 -4.80
CA PRO A 148 -1.63 33.30 -5.45
C PRO A 148 -2.19 31.87 -5.35
N GLY A 149 -3.31 31.63 -4.69
CA GLY A 149 -3.97 30.33 -4.56
C GLY A 149 -5.19 30.14 -5.45
N GLU A 150 -5.52 31.10 -6.31
CA GLU A 150 -6.74 31.09 -7.13
C GLU A 150 -6.77 29.91 -8.11
N ASP A 151 -5.61 29.53 -8.65
CA ASP A 151 -5.43 28.43 -9.61
C ASP A 151 -4.88 27.14 -8.97
N LEU A 152 -4.86 27.02 -7.64
CA LEU A 152 -4.29 25.85 -6.97
C LEU A 152 -5.13 24.61 -7.26
N LEU A 153 -4.59 23.67 -8.03
CA LEU A 153 -5.12 22.34 -8.24
C LEU A 153 -4.41 21.36 -7.31
N LEU A 154 -5.13 20.85 -6.30
CA LEU A 154 -4.64 19.74 -5.48
C LEU A 154 -5.03 18.43 -6.15
N MET A 155 -4.04 17.66 -6.57
CA MET A 155 -4.20 16.29 -7.06
C MET A 155 -3.50 15.34 -6.10
N ASP A 156 -4.25 14.41 -5.55
CA ASP A 156 -3.73 13.36 -4.70
C ASP A 156 -3.52 12.06 -5.50
N VAL A 157 -2.85 11.07 -4.93
CA VAL A 157 -2.57 9.80 -5.58
C VAL A 157 -2.87 8.62 -4.65
N THR A 158 -3.14 7.46 -5.25
CA THR A 158 -3.29 6.20 -4.52
C THR A 158 -1.94 5.74 -3.97
N PRO A 159 -1.81 5.39 -2.68
CA PRO A 159 -0.54 4.98 -2.08
C PRO A 159 -0.10 3.57 -2.51
N LEU A 160 -1.06 2.69 -2.79
CA LEU A 160 -0.88 1.31 -3.20
C LEU A 160 -1.89 0.91 -4.28
N THR A 161 -1.51 -0.11 -5.05
CA THR A 161 -2.35 -0.71 -6.09
C THR A 161 -3.63 -1.32 -5.50
N LEU A 162 -4.76 -1.09 -6.17
CA LEU A 162 -6.05 -1.71 -5.87
C LEU A 162 -6.35 -2.82 -6.87
N SER A 163 -6.74 -3.97 -6.35
CA SER A 163 -6.95 -5.18 -7.14
C SER A 163 -8.14 -5.99 -6.64
N ILE A 164 -8.54 -6.99 -7.41
CA ILE A 164 -9.48 -8.04 -6.97
C ILE A 164 -8.85 -9.40 -7.08
N GLU A 165 -9.31 -10.33 -6.23
CA GLU A 165 -8.95 -11.75 -6.36
C GLU A 165 -9.64 -12.35 -7.58
N THR A 166 -8.87 -13.04 -8.41
CA THR A 166 -9.32 -13.80 -9.57
C THR A 166 -8.96 -15.28 -9.44
N VAL A 167 -9.27 -16.06 -10.47
CA VAL A 167 -9.05 -17.51 -10.49
C VAL A 167 -7.61 -17.85 -10.13
N GLY A 168 -7.45 -18.82 -9.21
CA GLY A 168 -6.14 -19.24 -8.71
C GLY A 168 -5.58 -18.37 -7.60
N GLY A 169 -6.37 -17.42 -7.04
CA GLY A 169 -5.93 -16.53 -5.99
C GLY A 169 -5.01 -15.42 -6.47
N VAL A 170 -5.02 -15.11 -7.77
CA VAL A 170 -4.24 -14.02 -8.36
C VAL A 170 -4.90 -12.68 -8.03
N ALA A 171 -4.10 -11.68 -7.67
CA ALA A 171 -4.53 -10.30 -7.53
C ALA A 171 -4.48 -9.60 -8.90
N THR A 172 -5.65 -9.39 -9.50
CA THR A 172 -5.71 -8.66 -10.79
C THR A 172 -5.84 -7.18 -10.51
N HIS A 173 -4.83 -6.42 -10.93
CA HIS A 173 -4.75 -4.99 -10.75
C HIS A 173 -5.80 -4.26 -11.61
N LEU A 174 -6.42 -3.23 -11.01
CA LEU A 174 -7.36 -2.34 -11.67
C LEU A 174 -6.90 -0.88 -11.60
N ILE A 175 -6.45 -0.41 -10.42
CA ILE A 175 -5.89 0.92 -10.25
C ILE A 175 -4.49 0.77 -9.68
N GLU A 176 -3.49 1.17 -10.44
CA GLU A 176 -2.09 1.09 -10.02
C GLU A 176 -1.76 2.13 -8.94
N ARG A 177 -0.74 1.85 -8.12
CA ARG A 177 -0.20 2.85 -7.18
C ARG A 177 0.21 4.12 -7.92
N ASN A 178 0.18 5.24 -7.23
CA ASN A 178 0.49 6.57 -7.76
C ASN A 178 -0.48 7.03 -8.89
N SER A 179 -1.65 6.38 -9.04
CA SER A 179 -2.71 6.90 -9.90
C SER A 179 -3.34 8.14 -9.25
N THR A 180 -3.48 9.22 -10.02
CA THR A 180 -4.14 10.44 -9.54
C THR A 180 -5.59 10.20 -9.21
N ILE A 181 -6.12 10.85 -8.16
CA ILE A 181 -7.52 10.83 -7.78
C ILE A 181 -8.15 12.23 -7.92
N PRO A 182 -9.44 12.32 -8.26
CA PRO A 182 -10.40 11.23 -8.44
C PRO A 182 -10.13 10.41 -9.71
N THR A 183 -10.41 9.10 -9.65
CA THR A 183 -10.22 8.20 -10.79
C THR A 183 -11.27 7.08 -10.83
N ARG A 184 -11.55 6.61 -12.03
CA ARG A 184 -12.48 5.51 -12.25
C ARG A 184 -11.94 4.56 -13.30
N PHE A 185 -11.97 3.27 -12.98
CA PHE A 185 -11.54 2.21 -13.89
C PHE A 185 -12.50 1.03 -13.84
N SER A 186 -12.80 0.45 -15.02
CA SER A 186 -13.66 -0.72 -15.16
C SER A 186 -12.98 -1.82 -15.96
N LYS A 187 -13.20 -3.08 -15.55
CA LYS A 187 -12.70 -4.26 -16.28
C LYS A 187 -13.77 -5.35 -16.27
N VAL A 188 -13.89 -6.06 -17.37
CA VAL A 188 -14.84 -7.17 -17.51
C VAL A 188 -14.17 -8.48 -17.14
N PHE A 189 -14.81 -9.22 -16.26
CA PHE A 189 -14.41 -10.54 -15.79
C PHE A 189 -15.48 -11.57 -16.18
N THR A 190 -15.18 -12.83 -15.93
CA THR A 190 -16.10 -13.93 -16.21
C THR A 190 -16.14 -14.94 -15.06
N THR A 191 -17.06 -15.90 -15.11
CA THR A 191 -17.16 -16.97 -14.12
C THR A 191 -16.11 -18.04 -14.34
N ALA A 192 -15.59 -18.60 -13.24
CA ALA A 192 -14.60 -19.68 -13.26
C ALA A 192 -15.22 -21.07 -13.41
N ALA A 193 -16.44 -21.26 -12.91
CA ALA A 193 -17.13 -22.56 -12.94
C ALA A 193 -18.38 -22.51 -13.83
N PRO A 194 -18.74 -23.64 -14.49
CA PRO A 194 -20.00 -23.76 -15.23
C PRO A 194 -21.21 -23.55 -14.29
N PHE A 195 -22.24 -22.88 -14.83
CA PHE A 195 -23.53 -22.60 -14.15
C PHE A 195 -23.41 -21.87 -12.82
N GLN A 196 -22.30 -21.20 -12.57
CA GLN A 196 -22.09 -20.35 -11.41
C GLN A 196 -23.06 -19.18 -11.43
N ASN A 197 -23.88 -19.05 -10.38
CA ASN A 197 -24.90 -18.01 -10.25
C ASN A 197 -24.54 -16.93 -9.22
N THR A 198 -23.37 -17.05 -8.61
CA THR A 198 -22.87 -16.16 -7.57
C THR A 198 -21.38 -15.97 -7.70
N VAL A 199 -20.92 -14.72 -7.58
CA VAL A 199 -19.48 -14.37 -7.54
C VAL A 199 -19.20 -13.57 -6.30
N GLN A 200 -18.18 -13.96 -5.57
CA GLN A 200 -17.64 -13.21 -4.46
C GLN A 200 -16.50 -12.33 -4.98
N ILE A 201 -16.57 -11.04 -4.74
CA ILE A 201 -15.55 -10.06 -5.10
C ILE A 201 -14.80 -9.68 -3.82
N LYS A 202 -13.51 -10.00 -3.75
CA LYS A 202 -12.61 -9.57 -2.70
C LYS A 202 -11.78 -8.40 -3.22
N VAL A 203 -11.91 -7.26 -2.55
CA VAL A 203 -11.18 -6.02 -2.87
C VAL A 203 -9.89 -6.01 -2.06
N LEU A 204 -8.78 -5.83 -2.73
CA LEU A 204 -7.44 -5.96 -2.19
C LEU A 204 -6.62 -4.68 -2.40
N GLN A 205 -5.67 -4.45 -1.52
CA GLN A 205 -4.70 -3.37 -1.62
C GLN A 205 -3.28 -3.90 -1.39
N GLY A 206 -2.36 -3.60 -2.28
CA GLY A 206 -0.95 -4.02 -2.20
C GLY A 206 -0.35 -4.32 -3.55
N GLU A 207 0.95 -4.65 -3.54
CA GLU A 207 1.78 -4.81 -4.74
C GLU A 207 2.10 -6.28 -5.05
N ARG A 208 1.55 -7.26 -4.30
CA ARG A 208 1.82 -8.67 -4.48
C ARG A 208 0.89 -9.28 -5.53
N GLU A 209 1.40 -10.23 -6.29
CA GLU A 209 0.65 -10.93 -7.35
C GLU A 209 -0.45 -11.86 -6.83
N PHE A 210 -0.39 -12.26 -5.55
CA PHE A 210 -1.39 -13.16 -4.95
C PHE A 210 -2.25 -12.45 -3.91
N ALA A 211 -3.55 -12.75 -3.94
CA ALA A 211 -4.56 -12.14 -3.07
C ALA A 211 -4.25 -12.29 -1.58
N ARG A 212 -3.74 -13.45 -1.17
CA ARG A 212 -3.40 -13.78 0.23
C ARG A 212 -2.27 -12.92 0.81
N ASP A 213 -1.43 -12.37 -0.08
CA ASP A 213 -0.23 -11.60 0.30
C ASP A 213 -0.49 -10.09 0.26
N ASN A 214 -1.74 -9.68 -0.07
CA ASN A 214 -2.22 -8.31 -0.08
C ASN A 214 -3.22 -8.07 1.05
N LYS A 215 -3.44 -6.80 1.39
CA LYS A 215 -4.42 -6.40 2.40
C LYS A 215 -5.84 -6.53 1.84
N LEU A 216 -6.69 -7.31 2.50
CA LEU A 216 -8.11 -7.38 2.18
C LEU A 216 -8.82 -6.13 2.72
N LEU A 217 -9.40 -5.33 1.83
CA LEU A 217 -10.15 -4.13 2.17
C LEU A 217 -11.64 -4.42 2.42
N GLY A 218 -12.19 -5.38 1.69
CA GLY A 218 -13.59 -5.76 1.84
C GLY A 218 -13.99 -6.88 0.90
N THR A 219 -15.15 -7.46 1.18
CA THR A 219 -15.73 -8.54 0.38
C THR A 219 -17.21 -8.31 0.19
N PHE A 220 -17.70 -8.51 -1.02
CA PHE A 220 -19.13 -8.50 -1.33
C PHE A 220 -19.48 -9.56 -2.36
N THR A 221 -20.75 -9.88 -2.45
CA THR A 221 -21.23 -11.01 -3.27
C THR A 221 -22.28 -10.55 -4.26
N LEU A 222 -22.00 -10.73 -5.55
CA LEU A 222 -22.98 -10.55 -6.62
C LEU A 222 -23.74 -11.87 -6.83
N ARG A 223 -25.06 -11.82 -6.69
CA ARG A 223 -25.95 -12.98 -6.84
C ARG A 223 -26.86 -12.84 -8.04
N GLY A 224 -27.33 -13.97 -8.56
CA GLY A 224 -28.26 -14.00 -9.68
C GLY A 224 -27.62 -13.68 -11.02
N ILE A 225 -26.38 -14.06 -11.19
CA ILE A 225 -25.66 -14.02 -12.46
C ILE A 225 -26.32 -14.99 -13.44
N LYS A 226 -26.29 -14.67 -14.72
CA LYS A 226 -26.77 -15.52 -15.79
C LYS A 226 -26.14 -16.90 -15.71
N ARG A 227 -26.95 -17.94 -15.60
CA ARG A 227 -26.48 -19.32 -15.62
C ARG A 227 -26.02 -19.69 -17.04
N ALA A 228 -24.72 -19.85 -17.21
CA ALA A 228 -24.09 -20.22 -18.45
C ALA A 228 -22.80 -21.03 -18.18
N TRP A 229 -22.17 -21.50 -19.22
CA TRP A 229 -20.84 -22.12 -19.13
C TRP A 229 -19.80 -21.14 -18.59
N ALA A 230 -18.74 -21.68 -17.96
CA ALA A 230 -17.60 -20.87 -17.55
C ALA A 230 -17.06 -20.03 -18.71
N GLY A 231 -16.68 -18.79 -18.45
CA GLY A 231 -16.19 -17.88 -19.48
C GLY A 231 -17.27 -17.14 -20.28
N VAL A 232 -18.56 -17.49 -20.15
CA VAL A 232 -19.66 -16.84 -20.90
C VAL A 232 -20.23 -15.61 -20.20
N PRO A 233 -20.55 -15.63 -18.89
CA PRO A 233 -21.07 -14.45 -18.20
C PRO A 233 -20.05 -13.31 -18.20
N LYS A 234 -20.52 -12.08 -18.42
CA LYS A 234 -19.71 -10.87 -18.42
C LYS A 234 -20.02 -10.04 -17.18
N ILE A 235 -19.07 -9.96 -16.28
CA ILE A 235 -19.17 -9.23 -15.01
C ILE A 235 -18.25 -8.03 -15.06
N GLU A 236 -18.83 -6.85 -15.20
CA GLU A 236 -18.09 -5.60 -15.14
C GLU A 236 -17.81 -5.23 -13.68
N VAL A 237 -16.54 -5.09 -13.31
CA VAL A 237 -16.13 -4.57 -12.01
C VAL A 237 -15.56 -3.17 -12.21
N THR A 238 -16.15 -2.20 -11.52
CA THR A 238 -15.77 -0.80 -11.56
C THR A 238 -15.24 -0.37 -10.21
N PHE A 239 -14.05 0.20 -10.21
CA PHE A 239 -13.48 0.95 -9.09
C PHE A 239 -13.68 2.44 -9.36
N ASP A 240 -14.18 3.15 -8.36
CA ASP A 240 -14.43 4.58 -8.39
C ASP A 240 -13.85 5.18 -7.11
N ILE A 241 -12.84 6.04 -7.24
CA ILE A 241 -12.18 6.72 -6.12
C ILE A 241 -12.52 8.20 -6.24
N ASP A 242 -13.14 8.74 -5.21
CA ASP A 242 -13.45 10.17 -5.17
C ASP A 242 -12.25 11.04 -4.76
N ALA A 243 -12.43 12.35 -4.78
CA ALA A 243 -11.39 13.31 -4.37
C ALA A 243 -10.99 13.20 -2.88
N ASN A 244 -11.76 12.50 -2.06
CA ASN A 244 -11.48 12.26 -0.64
C ASN A 244 -10.78 10.90 -0.41
N GLY A 245 -10.48 10.16 -1.48
CA GLY A 245 -9.87 8.84 -1.40
C GLY A 245 -10.84 7.73 -0.99
N ILE A 246 -12.16 7.98 -0.99
CA ILE A 246 -13.17 6.96 -0.71
C ILE A 246 -13.30 6.05 -1.92
N VAL A 247 -13.07 4.75 -1.70
CA VAL A 247 -13.12 3.73 -2.76
C VAL A 247 -14.50 3.09 -2.80
N LYS A 248 -15.20 3.22 -3.92
CA LYS A 248 -16.44 2.52 -4.21
C LYS A 248 -16.19 1.46 -5.27
N VAL A 249 -16.47 0.21 -4.94
CA VAL A 249 -16.33 -0.92 -5.87
C VAL A 249 -17.71 -1.46 -6.21
N LYS A 250 -18.00 -1.55 -7.50
CA LYS A 250 -19.29 -2.00 -8.04
C LYS A 250 -19.04 -3.18 -8.97
N ALA A 251 -19.80 -4.24 -8.83
CA ALA A 251 -19.88 -5.34 -9.79
C ALA A 251 -21.25 -5.41 -10.43
N ARG A 252 -21.31 -5.57 -11.75
CA ARG A 252 -22.54 -5.66 -12.55
C ARG A 252 -22.45 -6.80 -13.53
N ASP A 253 -23.45 -7.68 -13.52
CA ASP A 253 -23.66 -8.63 -14.62
C ASP A 253 -24.25 -7.88 -15.82
N MET A 254 -23.53 -7.89 -16.93
CA MET A 254 -23.91 -7.16 -18.16
C MET A 254 -25.11 -7.76 -18.86
N ASP A 255 -25.39 -9.06 -18.67
CA ASP A 255 -26.53 -9.76 -19.31
C ASP A 255 -27.83 -9.57 -18.49
N THR A 256 -27.77 -9.72 -17.16
CA THR A 256 -28.96 -9.62 -16.28
C THR A 256 -29.20 -8.23 -15.75
N GLY A 257 -28.21 -7.33 -15.84
CA GLY A 257 -28.24 -6.00 -15.26
C GLY A 257 -28.15 -5.97 -13.73
N LYS A 258 -28.08 -7.12 -13.05
CA LYS A 258 -27.93 -7.19 -11.60
C LYS A 258 -26.60 -6.60 -11.16
N GLN A 259 -26.62 -5.84 -10.08
CA GLN A 259 -25.43 -5.18 -9.56
C GLN A 259 -25.38 -5.22 -8.04
N GLN A 260 -24.18 -5.13 -7.52
CA GLN A 260 -23.88 -5.00 -6.10
C GLN A 260 -22.66 -4.10 -5.94
N SER A 261 -22.57 -3.38 -4.83
CA SER A 261 -21.42 -2.52 -4.54
C SER A 261 -21.03 -2.56 -3.07
N ILE A 262 -19.78 -2.20 -2.81
CA ILE A 262 -19.26 -1.90 -1.48
C ILE A 262 -18.62 -0.51 -1.51
N THR A 263 -18.77 0.23 -0.43
CA THR A 263 -18.05 1.48 -0.21
C THR A 263 -17.06 1.25 0.92
N ILE A 264 -15.81 1.55 0.67
CA ILE A 264 -14.70 1.37 1.60
C ILE A 264 -14.28 2.78 2.02
N SER A 265 -14.78 3.21 3.17
CA SER A 265 -14.39 4.46 3.82
C SER A 265 -13.37 4.12 4.91
N GLY A 266 -12.22 4.81 4.91
CA GLY A 266 -11.17 4.57 5.90
C GLY A 266 -10.12 3.54 5.49
N THR A 267 -9.89 3.34 4.19
CA THR A 267 -8.78 2.56 3.64
C THR A 267 -7.41 3.12 4.00
N SER A 268 -7.37 4.31 4.52
CA SER A 268 -6.17 5.14 4.67
C SER A 268 -5.35 4.90 5.94
N ASN A 269 -5.73 3.95 6.78
CA ASN A 269 -4.97 3.71 8.01
C ASN A 269 -3.88 2.63 7.82
N LEU A 270 -3.31 2.55 6.61
CA LEU A 270 -2.00 1.93 6.47
C LEU A 270 -0.96 2.91 7.00
N THR A 271 -0.25 2.49 8.03
CA THR A 271 0.92 3.24 8.50
C THR A 271 1.98 3.27 7.39
N GLU A 272 2.82 4.29 7.38
CA GLU A 272 3.95 4.35 6.43
C GLU A 272 4.81 3.09 6.47
N ASP A 273 4.96 2.49 7.65
CA ASP A 273 5.66 1.22 7.83
C ASP A 273 4.95 0.05 7.14
N GLU A 274 3.63 0.00 7.13
CA GLU A 274 2.87 -1.03 6.41
C GLU A 274 2.99 -0.85 4.90
N ILE A 275 2.92 0.38 4.40
CA ILE A 275 3.12 0.70 2.98
C ILE A 275 4.54 0.30 2.55
N LYS A 276 5.55 0.65 3.35
CA LYS A 276 6.95 0.32 3.11
C LYS A 276 7.17 -1.19 3.09
N ARG A 277 6.66 -1.92 4.09
CA ARG A 277 6.73 -3.38 4.15
C ARG A 277 6.04 -4.04 2.96
N ALA A 278 4.88 -3.52 2.53
CA ALA A 278 4.18 -4.03 1.36
C ALA A 278 5.03 -3.88 0.08
N LYS A 279 5.67 -2.72 -0.12
CA LYS A 279 6.58 -2.47 -1.26
C LYS A 279 7.85 -3.33 -1.20
N GLU A 280 8.49 -3.43 -0.03
CA GLU A 280 9.70 -4.25 0.17
C GLU A 280 9.42 -5.74 -0.05
N ASN A 281 8.32 -6.24 0.52
CA ASN A 281 7.88 -7.62 0.30
C ASN A 281 7.57 -7.89 -1.17
N ALA A 282 6.88 -6.97 -1.86
CA ALA A 282 6.59 -7.11 -3.28
C ALA A 282 7.89 -7.19 -4.10
N ALA A 283 8.85 -6.32 -3.83
CA ALA A 283 10.15 -6.34 -4.52
C ALA A 283 10.95 -7.62 -4.24
N ALA A 284 10.98 -8.08 -2.97
CA ALA A 284 11.71 -9.28 -2.57
C ALA A 284 11.17 -10.57 -3.23
N PHE A 285 9.86 -10.64 -3.43
CA PHE A 285 9.21 -11.84 -3.97
C PHE A 285 8.79 -11.73 -5.43
N ALA A 286 9.05 -10.59 -6.11
CA ALA A 286 8.61 -10.32 -7.47
C ALA A 286 8.96 -11.42 -8.47
N GLY A 287 10.18 -11.98 -8.39
CA GLY A 287 10.62 -13.07 -9.26
C GLY A 287 9.81 -14.34 -9.06
N GLN A 288 9.70 -14.79 -7.81
CA GLN A 288 8.95 -16.00 -7.45
C GLN A 288 7.45 -15.87 -7.75
N ASP A 289 6.86 -14.73 -7.44
CA ASP A 289 5.45 -14.45 -7.70
C ASP A 289 5.16 -14.46 -9.21
N LYS A 290 6.06 -13.88 -10.02
CA LYS A 290 5.94 -13.87 -11.49
C LYS A 290 6.00 -15.27 -12.09
N GLU A 291 6.96 -16.08 -11.65
CA GLU A 291 7.07 -17.48 -12.12
C GLU A 291 5.84 -18.30 -11.72
N ARG A 292 5.39 -18.17 -10.48
CA ARG A 292 4.22 -18.87 -9.98
C ARG A 292 2.94 -18.44 -10.69
N LYS A 293 2.78 -17.14 -10.98
CA LYS A 293 1.66 -16.61 -11.75
C LYS A 293 1.67 -17.16 -13.17
N ALA A 294 2.82 -17.16 -13.84
CA ALA A 294 2.94 -17.72 -15.19
C ALA A 294 2.59 -19.21 -15.24
N ALA A 295 3.02 -20.00 -14.26
CA ALA A 295 2.66 -21.41 -14.15
C ALA A 295 1.16 -21.60 -13.94
N LEU A 296 0.52 -20.76 -13.13
CA LEU A 296 -0.92 -20.81 -12.88
C LEU A 296 -1.74 -20.39 -14.12
N GLU A 297 -1.29 -19.36 -14.84
CA GLU A 297 -1.92 -18.93 -16.08
C GLU A 297 -1.83 -20.02 -17.16
N ALA A 298 -0.68 -20.70 -17.28
CA ALA A 298 -0.51 -21.83 -18.17
C ALA A 298 -1.43 -23.01 -17.79
N LEU A 299 -1.55 -23.33 -16.51
CA LEU A 299 -2.49 -24.35 -16.01
C LEU A 299 -3.94 -24.01 -16.38
N ASN A 300 -4.38 -22.78 -16.10
CA ASN A 300 -5.73 -22.32 -16.43
C ASN A 300 -6.00 -22.34 -17.95
N ALA A 301 -5.01 -21.97 -18.76
CA ALA A 301 -5.09 -22.03 -20.21
C ALA A 301 -5.20 -23.49 -20.71
N GLY A 302 -4.44 -24.42 -20.11
CA GLY A 302 -4.51 -25.84 -20.38
C GLY A 302 -5.89 -26.45 -20.05
N GLU A 303 -6.44 -26.13 -18.87
CA GLU A 303 -7.79 -26.57 -18.48
C GLU A 303 -8.87 -26.00 -19.42
N ALA A 304 -8.77 -24.73 -19.81
CA ALA A 304 -9.68 -24.12 -20.77
C ALA A 304 -9.57 -24.73 -22.17
N ALA A 305 -8.38 -25.10 -22.58
CA ALA A 305 -8.15 -25.79 -23.86
C ALA A 305 -8.79 -27.21 -23.84
N LEU A 306 -8.57 -27.94 -22.77
CA LEU A 306 -9.13 -29.27 -22.54
C LEU A 306 -10.67 -29.24 -22.58
N TYR A 307 -11.25 -28.26 -21.94
CA TYR A 307 -12.70 -28.03 -21.98
C TYR A 307 -13.22 -27.74 -23.40
N ARG A 308 -12.52 -26.86 -24.15
CA ARG A 308 -12.89 -26.52 -25.54
C ARG A 308 -12.81 -27.75 -26.45
N VAL A 309 -11.76 -28.55 -26.33
CA VAL A 309 -11.58 -29.81 -27.11
C VAL A 309 -12.72 -30.78 -26.80
N ASN A 310 -13.04 -31.02 -25.54
CA ASN A 310 -14.12 -31.91 -25.13
C ASN A 310 -15.48 -31.44 -25.65
N THR A 311 -15.76 -30.15 -25.61
CA THR A 311 -16.99 -29.56 -26.14
C THR A 311 -17.05 -29.70 -27.66
N ALA A 312 -15.94 -29.44 -28.34
CA ALA A 312 -15.85 -29.57 -29.79
C ALA A 312 -16.05 -31.04 -30.26
N LEU A 313 -15.41 -32.00 -29.60
CA LEU A 313 -15.57 -33.43 -29.89
C LEU A 313 -16.99 -33.94 -29.64
N GLY A 314 -17.72 -33.35 -28.68
CA GLY A 314 -19.13 -33.65 -28.39
C GLY A 314 -20.11 -33.04 -29.37
N SER A 315 -19.72 -32.04 -30.15
CA SER A 315 -20.55 -31.35 -31.13
C SER A 315 -20.90 -32.22 -32.36
N LYS A 316 -21.88 -31.80 -33.16
CA LYS A 316 -22.21 -32.47 -34.44
C LYS A 316 -21.01 -32.53 -35.38
N ALA A 317 -20.22 -31.44 -35.47
CA ALA A 317 -19.01 -31.37 -36.29
C ALA A 317 -17.91 -32.31 -35.77
N GLY A 318 -17.70 -32.39 -34.45
CA GLY A 318 -16.71 -33.28 -33.84
C GLY A 318 -17.06 -34.78 -33.99
N LYS A 319 -18.34 -35.10 -34.06
CA LYS A 319 -18.83 -36.48 -34.36
C LYS A 319 -18.65 -36.87 -35.83
N ALA A 320 -18.59 -35.92 -36.74
CA ALA A 320 -18.39 -36.11 -38.17
C ALA A 320 -16.91 -36.20 -38.60
N LEU A 321 -15.96 -35.98 -37.66
CA LEU A 321 -14.53 -36.13 -37.92
C LEU A 321 -14.18 -37.58 -38.28
N ASP A 322 -13.24 -37.74 -39.20
CA ASP A 322 -12.67 -39.03 -39.52
C ASP A 322 -12.00 -39.71 -38.34
N ARG A 323 -11.87 -41.02 -38.39
CA ARG A 323 -11.37 -41.82 -37.26
C ARG A 323 -9.92 -41.49 -36.89
N GLU A 324 -9.07 -41.17 -37.87
CA GLU A 324 -7.64 -40.88 -37.64
C GLU A 324 -7.48 -39.54 -36.91
N THR A 325 -8.11 -38.49 -37.44
CA THR A 325 -8.10 -37.15 -36.82
C THR A 325 -8.64 -37.20 -35.42
N ARG A 326 -9.76 -37.90 -35.19
CA ARG A 326 -10.36 -38.04 -33.86
C ARG A 326 -9.47 -38.79 -32.89
N THR A 327 -8.70 -39.78 -33.33
CA THR A 327 -7.74 -40.50 -32.50
C THR A 327 -6.59 -39.61 -32.08
N LYS A 328 -6.01 -38.84 -33.02
CA LYS A 328 -4.92 -37.88 -32.73
C LYS A 328 -5.35 -36.82 -31.72
N ILE A 329 -6.55 -36.26 -31.84
CA ILE A 329 -7.08 -35.28 -30.89
C ILE A 329 -7.25 -35.90 -29.51
N LYS A 330 -7.78 -37.13 -29.40
CA LYS A 330 -7.94 -37.83 -28.13
C LYS A 330 -6.61 -38.21 -27.49
N GLU A 331 -5.58 -38.49 -28.23
CA GLU A 331 -4.23 -38.74 -27.70
C GLU A 331 -3.62 -37.46 -27.12
N ALA A 332 -3.74 -36.33 -27.84
CA ALA A 332 -3.31 -35.02 -27.35
C ALA A 332 -4.09 -34.61 -26.10
N GLU A 333 -5.42 -34.80 -26.08
CA GLU A 333 -6.27 -34.57 -24.91
C GLU A 333 -5.79 -35.36 -23.69
N ARG A 334 -5.57 -36.68 -23.84
CA ARG A 334 -5.07 -37.55 -22.77
C ARG A 334 -3.69 -37.11 -22.25
N THR A 335 -2.83 -36.64 -23.14
CA THR A 335 -1.50 -36.16 -22.76
C THR A 335 -1.60 -34.89 -21.91
N LEU A 336 -2.40 -33.92 -22.37
CA LEU A 336 -2.66 -32.69 -21.63
C LEU A 336 -3.33 -32.98 -20.26
N GLU A 337 -4.35 -33.87 -20.27
CA GLU A 337 -5.05 -34.28 -19.04
C GLU A 337 -4.10 -34.93 -18.02
N ARG A 338 -3.12 -35.73 -18.48
CA ARG A 338 -2.10 -36.33 -17.63
C ARG A 338 -1.20 -35.27 -17.00
N VAL A 339 -0.74 -34.29 -17.77
CA VAL A 339 0.09 -33.18 -17.25
C VAL A 339 -0.69 -32.40 -16.19
N LEU A 340 -1.95 -32.04 -16.47
CA LEU A 340 -2.77 -31.24 -15.56
C LEU A 340 -3.13 -31.98 -14.27
N LYS A 341 -3.38 -33.32 -14.32
CA LYS A 341 -3.72 -34.13 -13.13
C LYS A 341 -2.55 -34.40 -12.17
N HIS A 342 -1.35 -34.50 -12.68
CA HIS A 342 -0.19 -34.93 -11.88
C HIS A 342 0.61 -33.79 -11.25
N LYS A 343 0.33 -32.52 -11.55
CA LYS A 343 1.11 -31.40 -11.05
C LYS A 343 0.23 -30.37 -10.33
N LYS A 344 0.52 -30.16 -9.04
CA LYS A 344 0.00 -29.01 -8.30
C LYS A 344 0.69 -27.74 -8.79
N ALA A 345 -0.05 -26.64 -8.88
CA ALA A 345 0.46 -25.33 -9.34
C ALA A 345 1.79 -24.89 -8.68
N ASP A 346 2.06 -25.36 -7.46
CA ASP A 346 3.31 -25.08 -6.73
C ASP A 346 4.56 -25.82 -7.23
N LYS A 347 4.39 -26.78 -8.16
CA LYS A 347 5.47 -27.66 -8.67
C LYS A 347 5.65 -27.61 -10.21
N LEU A 348 4.92 -26.73 -10.88
CA LEU A 348 4.99 -26.58 -12.35
C LEU A 348 5.91 -25.41 -12.71
N THR A 349 6.76 -25.63 -13.69
CA THR A 349 7.44 -24.54 -14.40
C THR A 349 6.65 -24.16 -15.66
N PRO A 350 6.65 -22.88 -16.08
CA PRO A 350 5.90 -22.42 -17.26
C PRO A 350 6.23 -23.17 -18.55
N GLY A 351 7.44 -23.74 -18.67
CA GLY A 351 7.90 -24.48 -19.84
C GLY A 351 7.46 -25.95 -19.89
N GLU A 352 6.78 -26.46 -18.85
CA GLU A 352 6.32 -27.86 -18.78
C GLU A 352 4.84 -28.03 -19.16
N ILE A 353 4.12 -26.92 -19.39
CA ILE A 353 2.71 -26.86 -19.81
C ILE A 353 2.62 -26.37 -21.25
#